data_cb8593ede8232e8966a93f0374d9282b
#
_entry.id   cb8593ede8232e8966a93f0374d9282b
#
_cell.length_a   1.000
_cell.length_b   1.000
_cell.length_c   1.000
_cell.angle_alpha   90.00
_cell.angle_beta   90.00
_cell.angle_gamma   90.00
#
_symmetry.space_group_name_H-M   'P 1'
#
loop_
_entity.id
_entity.type
_entity.pdbx_description
1 polymer ?
#
loop_
_entity_poly.entity_id
_entity_poly.type
_entity_poly.pdbx_seq_one_letter_code
_entity_poly.pdbx_strand_id
1 'polypeptide(L)'
;LLDREQLETFAAVAELQGFERAAGALHITRGAVSQRVKALEQALATVLLVREKPVVPTPAGEILLRHVQALRLLEGSTLRELDPAARSGAPVPLAIALNADSLATWFPALAWPLLRERGVALEVVLEDLDHTRERLVRGQVVGCVSSEPAPVTGFVAQPLGAMEYRCYASPSFAAEFFPAGLSVAAALRAPALLFDRKDSLHERYLAQCFGFAVDGWPRHLFPSPATLIDAIEGGIGYGMLPGRQAASRVAGGVLVELEPHVAVQVDLYWHHWEYEPPLCRELTRRVIALAGQT
;
A
#
# COMPACT_ATOMS: atom_id res chain seq x y z
N LEU A 1 -24.32 -24.57 -7.96
CA LEU A 1 -23.23 -24.28 -7.01
C LEU A 1 -21.90 -24.34 -7.78
N LEU A 2 -21.02 -23.42 -7.51
CA LEU A 2 -19.69 -23.40 -8.11
C LEU A 2 -18.83 -24.53 -7.52
N ASP A 3 -18.10 -25.23 -8.39
CA ASP A 3 -17.23 -26.33 -7.99
C ASP A 3 -15.94 -25.79 -7.35
N ARG A 4 -15.61 -26.28 -6.15
CA ARG A 4 -14.48 -25.80 -5.36
C ARG A 4 -13.12 -26.03 -6.07
N GLU A 5 -12.93 -27.19 -6.70
CA GLU A 5 -11.67 -27.48 -7.38
C GLU A 5 -11.48 -26.61 -8.63
N GLN A 6 -12.58 -26.29 -9.32
CA GLN A 6 -12.53 -25.37 -10.46
C GLN A 6 -12.20 -23.94 -10.02
N LEU A 7 -12.81 -23.49 -8.92
CA LEU A 7 -12.52 -22.17 -8.33
C LEU A 7 -11.04 -22.04 -7.93
N GLU A 8 -10.53 -23.02 -7.18
CA GLU A 8 -9.11 -23.00 -6.76
C GLU A 8 -8.15 -23.12 -7.93
N THR A 9 -8.51 -23.89 -8.97
CA THR A 9 -7.71 -24.02 -10.18
C THR A 9 -7.67 -22.68 -10.94
N PHE A 10 -8.80 -22.02 -11.08
CA PHE A 10 -8.87 -20.68 -11.69
C PHE A 10 -8.02 -19.67 -10.91
N ALA A 11 -8.18 -19.62 -9.58
CA ALA A 11 -7.43 -18.71 -8.73
C ALA A 11 -5.92 -18.93 -8.86
N ALA A 12 -5.46 -20.19 -8.83
CA ALA A 12 -4.05 -20.54 -9.02
C ALA A 12 -3.49 -20.06 -10.37
N VAL A 13 -4.28 -20.17 -11.46
CA VAL A 13 -3.85 -19.67 -12.78
C VAL A 13 -3.76 -18.15 -12.79
N ALA A 14 -4.70 -17.45 -12.19
CA ALA A 14 -4.72 -15.99 -12.10
C ALA A 14 -3.56 -15.46 -11.23
N GLU A 15 -3.39 -16.02 -10.04
CA GLU A 15 -2.36 -15.61 -9.06
C GLU A 15 -0.94 -15.91 -9.56
N LEU A 16 -0.72 -17.07 -10.16
CA LEU A 16 0.56 -17.47 -10.71
C LEU A 16 0.77 -17.02 -12.18
N GLN A 17 -0.21 -16.34 -12.77
CA GLN A 17 -0.16 -15.80 -14.12
C GLN A 17 0.22 -16.82 -15.20
N GLY A 18 -0.22 -18.10 -15.04
CA GLY A 18 0.11 -19.13 -16.01
C GLY A 18 -0.37 -20.54 -15.68
N PHE A 19 -0.83 -21.24 -16.70
CA PHE A 19 -1.36 -22.60 -16.60
C PHE A 19 -0.32 -23.63 -16.15
N GLU A 20 0.93 -23.49 -16.59
CA GLU A 20 2.03 -24.41 -16.24
C GLU A 20 2.42 -24.27 -14.77
N ARG A 21 2.53 -23.01 -14.30
CA ARG A 21 2.84 -22.71 -12.90
C ARG A 21 1.73 -23.19 -11.97
N ALA A 22 0.47 -22.98 -12.36
CA ALA A 22 -0.69 -23.49 -11.62
C ALA A 22 -0.71 -25.03 -11.57
N ALA A 23 -0.38 -25.70 -12.66
CA ALA A 23 -0.29 -27.15 -12.72
C ALA A 23 0.75 -27.70 -11.72
N GLY A 24 1.94 -27.08 -11.68
CA GLY A 24 2.98 -27.42 -10.71
C GLY A 24 2.53 -27.19 -9.25
N ALA A 25 1.91 -26.04 -8.95
CA ALA A 25 1.45 -25.70 -7.61
C ALA A 25 0.30 -26.61 -7.10
N LEU A 26 -0.59 -27.04 -8.01
CA LEU A 26 -1.72 -27.90 -7.69
C LEU A 26 -1.41 -29.40 -7.81
N HIS A 27 -0.18 -29.77 -8.22
CA HIS A 27 0.24 -31.16 -8.46
C HIS A 27 -0.66 -31.92 -9.44
N ILE A 28 -1.15 -31.24 -10.48
CA ILE A 28 -1.96 -31.83 -11.56
C ILE A 28 -1.36 -31.50 -12.94
N THR A 29 -1.86 -32.13 -13.99
CA THR A 29 -1.39 -31.85 -15.36
C THR A 29 -1.92 -30.50 -15.86
N ARG A 30 -1.16 -29.83 -16.75
CA ARG A 30 -1.62 -28.63 -17.45
C ARG A 30 -2.95 -28.85 -18.20
N GLY A 31 -3.16 -30.04 -18.75
CA GLY A 31 -4.41 -30.42 -19.40
C GLY A 31 -5.59 -30.39 -18.44
N ALA A 32 -5.42 -30.94 -17.22
CA ALA A 32 -6.44 -30.90 -16.18
C ALA A 32 -6.74 -29.45 -15.73
N VAL A 33 -5.71 -28.62 -15.55
CA VAL A 33 -5.91 -27.17 -15.25
C VAL A 33 -6.75 -26.51 -16.34
N SER A 34 -6.40 -26.74 -17.62
CA SER A 34 -7.14 -26.14 -18.74
C SER A 34 -8.60 -26.62 -18.82
N GLN A 35 -8.84 -27.90 -18.56
CA GLN A 35 -10.20 -28.46 -18.53
C GLN A 35 -11.05 -27.89 -17.39
N ARG A 36 -10.49 -27.78 -16.16
CA ARG A 36 -11.21 -27.21 -15.00
C ARG A 36 -11.57 -25.75 -15.23
N VAL A 37 -10.63 -24.93 -15.72
CA VAL A 37 -10.90 -23.51 -16.05
C VAL A 37 -11.96 -23.41 -17.15
N LYS A 38 -11.86 -24.21 -18.22
CA LYS A 38 -12.86 -24.23 -19.30
C LYS A 38 -14.25 -24.63 -18.80
N ALA A 39 -14.34 -25.64 -17.94
CA ALA A 39 -15.61 -26.07 -17.35
C ALA A 39 -16.25 -24.96 -16.50
N LEU A 40 -15.43 -24.21 -15.73
CA LEU A 40 -15.88 -23.08 -14.95
C LEU A 40 -16.37 -21.91 -15.84
N GLU A 41 -15.62 -21.57 -16.90
CA GLU A 41 -16.04 -20.55 -17.88
C GLU A 41 -17.36 -20.94 -18.59
N GLN A 42 -17.53 -22.23 -18.90
CA GLN A 42 -18.77 -22.75 -19.49
C GLN A 42 -19.95 -22.67 -18.52
N ALA A 43 -19.75 -23.06 -17.25
CA ALA A 43 -20.78 -23.02 -16.21
C ALA A 43 -21.25 -21.58 -15.94
N LEU A 44 -20.35 -20.60 -16.05
CA LEU A 44 -20.64 -19.18 -15.87
C LEU A 44 -21.02 -18.45 -17.17
N ALA A 45 -20.96 -19.12 -18.31
CA ALA A 45 -21.12 -18.54 -19.65
C ALA A 45 -20.28 -17.25 -19.86
N THR A 46 -19.06 -17.22 -19.27
CA THR A 46 -18.22 -16.03 -19.23
C THR A 46 -16.76 -16.40 -19.31
N VAL A 47 -15.97 -15.63 -20.08
CA VAL A 47 -14.51 -15.77 -20.14
C VAL A 47 -13.90 -15.11 -18.91
N LEU A 48 -13.08 -15.87 -18.17
CA LEU A 48 -12.49 -15.43 -16.89
C LEU A 48 -11.03 -15.02 -17.01
N LEU A 49 -10.31 -15.53 -18.03
CA LEU A 49 -8.87 -15.30 -18.21
C LEU A 49 -8.54 -14.84 -19.64
N VAL A 50 -7.72 -13.80 -19.72
CA VAL A 50 -7.02 -13.43 -20.95
C VAL A 50 -5.79 -14.33 -21.06
N ARG A 51 -5.72 -15.15 -22.14
CA ARG A 51 -4.72 -16.24 -22.29
C ARG A 51 -3.40 -15.78 -22.92
N GLU A 52 -3.18 -14.48 -23.04
CA GLU A 52 -1.90 -13.90 -23.44
C GLU A 52 -0.87 -14.04 -22.30
N LYS A 53 0.41 -13.94 -22.63
CA LYS A 53 1.48 -14.02 -21.62
C LYS A 53 1.87 -12.62 -21.16
N PRO A 54 1.78 -12.30 -19.88
CA PRO A 54 1.30 -13.15 -18.75
C PRO A 54 -0.23 -13.36 -18.79
N VAL A 55 -0.71 -14.51 -18.29
CA VAL A 55 -2.15 -14.76 -18.11
C VAL A 55 -2.70 -13.84 -17.04
N VAL A 56 -3.75 -13.09 -17.35
CA VAL A 56 -4.39 -12.16 -16.42
C VAL A 56 -5.91 -12.39 -16.38
N PRO A 57 -6.59 -12.12 -15.26
CA PRO A 57 -8.04 -12.21 -15.19
C PRO A 57 -8.70 -11.13 -16.05
N THR A 58 -9.88 -11.46 -16.60
CA THR A 58 -10.82 -10.48 -17.15
C THR A 58 -11.52 -9.72 -16.02
N PRO A 59 -12.29 -8.65 -16.27
CA PRO A 59 -13.11 -8.01 -15.22
C PRO A 59 -14.04 -8.99 -14.49
N ALA A 60 -14.63 -9.97 -15.20
CA ALA A 60 -15.41 -11.04 -14.59
C ALA A 60 -14.53 -11.99 -13.76
N GLY A 61 -13.31 -12.27 -14.24
CA GLY A 61 -12.30 -13.05 -13.53
C GLY A 61 -11.87 -12.36 -12.24
N GLU A 62 -11.69 -11.04 -12.23
CA GLU A 62 -11.35 -10.28 -11.02
C GLU A 62 -12.46 -10.38 -9.95
N ILE A 63 -13.73 -10.29 -10.37
CA ILE A 63 -14.87 -10.49 -9.45
C ILE A 63 -14.82 -11.90 -8.84
N LEU A 64 -14.57 -12.92 -9.66
CA LEU A 64 -14.53 -14.30 -9.20
C LEU A 64 -13.30 -14.58 -8.32
N LEU A 65 -12.15 -13.97 -8.61
CA LEU A 65 -10.94 -14.11 -7.80
C LEU A 65 -11.15 -13.56 -6.39
N ARG A 66 -11.77 -12.38 -6.26
CA ARG A 66 -12.17 -11.83 -4.96
C ARG A 66 -13.11 -12.75 -4.19
N HIS A 67 -14.06 -13.37 -4.89
CA HIS A 67 -14.96 -14.36 -4.28
C HIS A 67 -14.19 -15.57 -3.73
N VAL A 68 -13.25 -16.13 -4.48
CA VAL A 68 -12.41 -17.25 -4.01
C VAL A 68 -11.59 -16.85 -2.78
N GLN A 69 -11.01 -15.67 -2.78
CA GLN A 69 -10.26 -15.17 -1.63
C GLN A 69 -11.13 -14.98 -0.40
N ALA A 70 -12.34 -14.41 -0.58
CA ALA A 70 -13.31 -14.28 0.52
C ALA A 70 -13.71 -15.63 1.11
N LEU A 71 -13.91 -16.65 0.27
CA LEU A 71 -14.19 -18.03 0.72
C LEU A 71 -13.01 -18.59 1.52
N ARG A 72 -11.78 -18.48 1.04
CA ARG A 72 -10.57 -18.94 1.77
C ARG A 72 -10.45 -18.28 3.15
N LEU A 73 -10.68 -16.95 3.23
CA LEU A 73 -10.65 -16.21 4.49
C LEU A 73 -11.76 -16.63 5.45
N LEU A 74 -12.96 -16.84 4.94
CA LEU A 74 -14.11 -17.30 5.75
C LEU A 74 -13.86 -18.71 6.28
N GLU A 75 -13.43 -19.65 5.45
CA GLU A 75 -13.08 -21.01 5.85
C GLU A 75 -11.96 -21.02 6.90
N GLY A 76 -10.87 -20.26 6.66
CA GLY A 76 -9.78 -20.14 7.62
C GLY A 76 -10.22 -19.55 8.97
N SER A 77 -11.19 -18.65 8.99
CA SER A 77 -11.79 -18.11 10.21
C SER A 77 -12.64 -19.17 10.93
N THR A 78 -13.48 -19.88 10.18
CA THR A 78 -14.38 -20.93 10.71
C THR A 78 -13.61 -22.09 11.31
N LEU A 79 -12.57 -22.57 10.62
CA LEU A 79 -11.72 -23.66 11.13
C LEU A 79 -11.06 -23.30 12.47
N ARG A 80 -10.66 -22.05 12.66
CA ARG A 80 -10.09 -21.57 13.92
C ARG A 80 -11.13 -21.42 15.03
N GLU A 81 -12.35 -21.08 14.70
CA GLU A 81 -13.45 -21.06 15.68
C GLU A 81 -13.83 -22.45 16.15
N LEU A 82 -13.78 -23.44 15.25
CA LEU A 82 -14.09 -24.84 15.56
C LEU A 82 -13.01 -25.53 16.40
N ASP A 83 -11.75 -25.16 16.21
CA ASP A 83 -10.63 -25.68 16.99
C ASP A 83 -9.71 -24.58 17.51
N PRO A 84 -10.08 -23.89 18.60
CA PRO A 84 -9.25 -22.86 19.20
C PRO A 84 -7.90 -23.38 19.76
N ALA A 85 -7.80 -24.69 20.02
CA ALA A 85 -6.58 -25.33 20.51
C ALA A 85 -5.61 -25.71 19.38
N ALA A 86 -6.11 -25.89 18.16
CA ALA A 86 -5.28 -26.09 16.97
C ALA A 86 -4.60 -24.77 16.52
N ARG A 87 -3.86 -24.13 17.43
CA ARG A 87 -2.94 -23.03 17.10
C ARG A 87 -1.85 -23.45 16.09
N SER A 88 -1.82 -24.71 15.68
CA SER A 88 -0.91 -25.31 14.70
C SER A 88 -1.43 -25.31 13.26
N GLY A 89 -2.63 -24.77 12.98
CA GLY A 89 -3.08 -24.54 11.60
C GLY A 89 -2.19 -23.54 10.88
N ALA A 90 -2.02 -23.70 9.57
CA ALA A 90 -1.30 -22.73 8.76
C ALA A 90 -1.87 -21.31 8.97
N PRO A 91 -1.02 -20.26 9.12
CA PRO A 91 -1.51 -18.89 9.25
C PRO A 91 -2.36 -18.50 8.05
N VAL A 92 -3.42 -17.72 8.29
CA VAL A 92 -4.26 -17.24 7.18
C VAL A 92 -3.52 -16.15 6.43
N PRO A 93 -3.28 -16.32 5.12
CA PRO A 93 -2.65 -15.28 4.32
C PRO A 93 -3.57 -14.06 4.21
N LEU A 94 -3.02 -12.89 4.46
CA LEU A 94 -3.71 -11.61 4.40
C LEU A 94 -2.79 -10.61 3.71
N ALA A 95 -3.14 -10.19 2.51
CA ALA A 95 -2.36 -9.20 1.76
C ALA A 95 -3.04 -7.82 1.79
N ILE A 96 -2.25 -6.77 2.01
CA ILE A 96 -2.70 -5.37 1.97
C ILE A 96 -1.72 -4.52 1.19
N ALA A 97 -2.18 -3.42 0.61
CA ALA A 97 -1.30 -2.48 -0.09
C ALA A 97 -1.21 -1.15 0.66
N LEU A 98 0.00 -0.66 0.84
CA LEU A 98 0.31 0.59 1.53
C LEU A 98 1.40 1.37 0.78
N ASN A 99 1.42 2.68 0.95
CA ASN A 99 2.61 3.46 0.63
C ASN A 99 3.70 3.31 1.71
N ALA A 100 4.93 3.62 1.34
CA ALA A 100 6.10 3.45 2.19
C ALA A 100 6.01 4.27 3.50
N ASP A 101 5.47 5.48 3.45
CA ASP A 101 5.33 6.35 4.62
C ASP A 101 4.29 5.85 5.62
N SER A 102 3.17 5.32 5.14
CA SER A 102 2.18 4.66 6.01
C SER A 102 2.79 3.47 6.72
N LEU A 103 3.57 2.64 5.99
CA LEU A 103 4.30 1.52 6.60
C LEU A 103 5.33 1.98 7.63
N ALA A 104 6.05 3.07 7.36
CA ALA A 104 7.10 3.58 8.25
C ALA A 104 6.56 4.30 9.49
N THR A 105 5.31 4.78 9.46
CA THR A 105 4.76 5.65 10.53
C THR A 105 3.73 4.95 11.42
N TRP A 106 2.52 4.80 10.96
CA TRP A 106 1.39 4.38 11.80
C TRP A 106 1.04 2.89 11.70
N PHE A 107 1.31 2.26 10.56
CA PHE A 107 0.90 0.89 10.31
C PHE A 107 1.51 -0.15 11.27
N PRO A 108 2.80 -0.06 11.71
CA PRO A 108 3.37 -1.02 12.66
C PRO A 108 2.61 -1.13 13.98
N ALA A 109 2.07 -0.04 14.49
CA ALA A 109 1.26 -0.02 15.72
C ALA A 109 -0.03 -0.85 15.59
N LEU A 110 -0.57 -0.95 14.37
CA LEU A 110 -1.72 -1.80 14.04
C LEU A 110 -1.31 -3.26 13.80
N ALA A 111 -0.26 -3.46 13.01
CA ALA A 111 0.13 -4.78 12.53
C ALA A 111 0.61 -5.70 13.64
N TRP A 112 1.43 -5.21 14.56
CA TRP A 112 2.03 -6.06 15.61
C TRP A 112 1.00 -6.71 16.54
N PRO A 113 -0.01 -6.03 17.07
CA PRO A 113 -1.08 -6.69 17.83
C PRO A 113 -1.86 -7.71 17.00
N LEU A 114 -2.23 -7.36 15.76
CA LEU A 114 -2.96 -8.26 14.88
C LEU A 114 -2.22 -9.58 14.64
N LEU A 115 -0.92 -9.50 14.34
CA LEU A 115 -0.09 -10.68 14.07
C LEU A 115 0.09 -11.56 15.29
N ARG A 116 0.19 -10.98 16.49
CA ARG A 116 0.34 -11.74 17.75
C ARG A 116 -0.94 -12.47 18.14
N GLU A 117 -2.10 -11.87 17.87
CA GLU A 117 -3.38 -12.35 18.37
C GLU A 117 -4.07 -13.34 17.43
N ARG A 118 -3.88 -13.23 16.14
CA ARG A 118 -4.79 -13.81 15.14
C ARG A 118 -4.22 -14.94 14.28
N GLY A 119 -2.96 -15.30 14.40
CA GLY A 119 -2.37 -16.35 13.55
C GLY A 119 -2.50 -16.02 12.07
N VAL A 120 -2.20 -14.79 11.69
CA VAL A 120 -2.25 -14.25 10.33
C VAL A 120 -0.84 -14.25 9.74
N ALA A 121 -0.71 -14.63 8.48
CA ALA A 121 0.46 -14.36 7.66
C ALA A 121 0.21 -13.10 6.84
N LEU A 122 0.73 -11.96 7.29
CA LEU A 122 0.51 -10.67 6.65
C LEU A 122 1.56 -10.42 5.57
N GLU A 123 1.09 -10.17 4.36
CA GLU A 123 1.88 -9.62 3.26
C GLU A 123 1.56 -8.14 3.09
N VAL A 124 2.60 -7.30 3.10
CA VAL A 124 2.47 -5.87 2.79
C VAL A 124 3.04 -5.62 1.41
N VAL A 125 2.19 -5.21 0.50
CA VAL A 125 2.58 -4.78 -0.85
C VAL A 125 2.83 -3.29 -0.82
N LEU A 126 4.08 -2.89 -1.06
CA LEU A 126 4.43 -1.47 -1.21
C LEU A 126 4.08 -1.01 -2.61
N GLU A 127 3.27 0.03 -2.69
CA GLU A 127 2.83 0.64 -3.93
C GLU A 127 2.58 2.14 -3.72
N ASP A 128 2.65 2.93 -4.78
CA ASP A 128 2.24 4.34 -4.75
C ASP A 128 0.75 4.46 -4.44
N LEU A 129 0.35 5.50 -3.70
CA LEU A 129 -1.05 5.74 -3.32
C LEU A 129 -2.02 5.74 -4.51
N ASP A 130 -1.57 6.14 -5.68
CA ASP A 130 -2.37 6.19 -6.91
C ASP A 130 -2.57 4.80 -7.55
N HIS A 131 -1.72 3.82 -7.23
CA HIS A 131 -1.72 2.47 -7.81
C HIS A 131 -2.20 1.37 -6.87
N THR A 132 -2.29 1.65 -5.56
CA THR A 132 -2.74 0.66 -4.56
C THR A 132 -4.12 0.08 -4.86
N ARG A 133 -5.05 0.91 -5.38
CA ARG A 133 -6.41 0.48 -5.71
C ARG A 133 -6.48 -0.56 -6.83
N GLU A 134 -5.57 -0.52 -7.79
CA GLU A 134 -5.51 -1.53 -8.85
C GLU A 134 -5.26 -2.93 -8.27
N ARG A 135 -4.42 -3.03 -7.22
CA ARG A 135 -4.17 -4.28 -6.50
C ARG A 135 -5.44 -4.81 -5.83
N LEU A 136 -6.21 -3.91 -5.21
CA LEU A 136 -7.47 -4.25 -4.55
C LEU A 136 -8.53 -4.72 -5.57
N VAL A 137 -8.69 -4.01 -6.69
CA VAL A 137 -9.65 -4.38 -7.75
C VAL A 137 -9.32 -5.73 -8.36
N ARG A 138 -8.03 -6.01 -8.58
CA ARG A 138 -7.55 -7.30 -9.08
C ARG A 138 -7.61 -8.44 -8.05
N GLY A 139 -8.07 -8.16 -6.82
CA GLY A 139 -8.14 -9.15 -5.76
C GLY A 139 -6.78 -9.60 -5.25
N GLN A 140 -5.73 -8.85 -5.45
CA GLN A 140 -4.38 -9.18 -4.95
C GLN A 140 -4.20 -8.83 -3.48
N VAL A 141 -5.01 -7.90 -2.98
CA VAL A 141 -5.05 -7.46 -1.57
C VAL A 141 -6.48 -7.34 -1.09
N VAL A 142 -6.69 -7.43 0.21
CA VAL A 142 -8.03 -7.31 0.85
C VAL A 142 -8.38 -5.86 1.21
N GLY A 143 -7.38 -5.00 1.28
CA GLY A 143 -7.55 -3.57 1.52
C GLY A 143 -6.30 -2.80 1.14
N CYS A 144 -6.45 -1.51 0.91
CA CYS A 144 -5.31 -0.64 0.57
C CYS A 144 -5.50 0.78 1.07
N VAL A 145 -4.37 1.48 1.27
CA VAL A 145 -4.34 2.93 1.50
C VAL A 145 -4.16 3.64 0.17
N SER A 146 -4.99 4.66 -0.10
CA SER A 146 -4.94 5.47 -1.31
C SER A 146 -5.19 6.94 -0.97
N SER A 147 -4.78 7.86 -1.85
CA SER A 147 -5.14 9.28 -1.80
C SER A 147 -6.49 9.61 -2.44
N GLU A 148 -7.10 8.66 -3.12
CA GLU A 148 -8.34 8.84 -3.87
C GLU A 148 -9.57 8.64 -2.97
N PRO A 149 -10.49 9.63 -2.83
CA PRO A 149 -11.67 9.52 -1.98
C PRO A 149 -12.79 8.65 -2.58
N ALA A 150 -12.83 8.50 -3.91
CA ALA A 150 -13.92 7.81 -4.59
C ALA A 150 -13.70 6.29 -4.62
N PRO A 151 -14.62 5.46 -4.06
CA PRO A 151 -14.51 4.02 -4.17
C PRO A 151 -14.85 3.52 -5.58
N VAL A 152 -14.26 2.39 -5.96
CA VAL A 152 -14.69 1.62 -7.13
C VAL A 152 -15.93 0.80 -6.75
N THR A 153 -16.78 0.47 -7.72
CA THR A 153 -17.99 -0.35 -7.51
C THR A 153 -17.65 -1.69 -6.83
N GLY A 154 -18.35 -2.02 -5.75
CA GLY A 154 -18.10 -3.20 -4.92
C GLY A 154 -17.06 -3.01 -3.82
N PHE A 155 -16.58 -1.77 -3.65
CA PHE A 155 -15.63 -1.37 -2.62
C PHE A 155 -16.17 -0.18 -1.82
N VAL A 156 -15.58 0.03 -0.66
CA VAL A 156 -15.85 1.18 0.22
C VAL A 156 -14.54 1.93 0.42
N ALA A 157 -14.60 3.26 0.48
CA ALA A 157 -13.49 4.12 0.85
C ALA A 157 -13.84 4.82 2.17
N GLN A 158 -13.00 4.70 3.17
CA GLN A 158 -13.18 5.33 4.47
C GLN A 158 -12.01 6.28 4.75
N PRO A 159 -12.27 7.54 5.17
CA PRO A 159 -11.21 8.49 5.44
C PRO A 159 -10.35 8.06 6.62
N LEU A 160 -9.05 8.18 6.47
CA LEU A 160 -8.04 7.93 7.50
C LEU A 160 -7.47 9.22 8.10
N GLY A 161 -7.88 10.39 7.59
CA GLY A 161 -7.26 11.68 7.89
C GLY A 161 -6.18 12.04 6.88
N ALA A 162 -5.37 13.03 7.21
CA ALA A 162 -4.31 13.51 6.34
C ALA A 162 -2.93 13.20 6.94
N MET A 163 -2.00 12.77 6.10
CA MET A 163 -0.58 12.72 6.44
C MET A 163 0.03 14.09 6.19
N GLU A 164 0.56 14.69 7.24
CA GLU A 164 1.21 16.00 7.18
C GLU A 164 2.68 15.82 6.85
N TYR A 165 3.11 16.42 5.74
CA TYR A 165 4.51 16.47 5.33
C TYR A 165 5.07 17.86 5.54
N ARG A 166 6.26 17.93 6.14
CA ARG A 166 7.01 19.17 6.37
C ARG A 166 8.41 19.04 5.77
N CYS A 167 9.06 20.15 5.54
CA CYS A 167 10.36 20.21 4.91
C CYS A 167 11.47 20.29 5.97
N TYR A 168 12.46 19.42 5.85
CA TYR A 168 13.55 19.30 6.82
C TYR A 168 14.92 19.33 6.14
N ALA A 169 15.91 19.81 6.91
CA ALA A 169 17.30 19.74 6.58
C ALA A 169 18.13 19.45 7.84
N SER A 170 19.39 19.03 7.69
CA SER A 170 20.32 19.08 8.82
C SER A 170 20.67 20.53 9.17
N PRO A 171 21.04 20.84 10.43
CA PRO A 171 21.45 22.20 10.82
C PRO A 171 22.59 22.76 9.99
N SER A 172 23.59 21.94 9.64
CA SER A 172 24.73 22.33 8.80
C SER A 172 24.29 22.69 7.39
N PHE A 173 23.42 21.87 6.79
CA PHE A 173 22.88 22.13 5.44
C PHE A 173 22.02 23.40 5.43
N ALA A 174 21.18 23.59 6.44
CA ALA A 174 20.36 24.80 6.57
C ALA A 174 21.23 26.07 6.72
N ALA A 175 22.30 26.01 7.52
CA ALA A 175 23.23 27.12 7.65
C ALA A 175 23.99 27.46 6.35
N GLU A 176 24.30 26.45 5.54
CA GLU A 176 25.01 26.62 4.27
C GLU A 176 24.10 27.18 3.17
N PHE A 177 22.95 26.54 2.94
CA PHE A 177 22.07 26.83 1.80
C PHE A 177 20.96 27.86 2.11
N PHE A 178 20.53 27.95 3.37
CA PHE A 178 19.40 28.77 3.82
C PHE A 178 19.76 29.71 4.99
N PRO A 179 20.92 30.40 4.98
CA PRO A 179 21.35 31.24 6.12
C PRO A 179 20.41 32.41 6.41
N ALA A 180 19.63 32.84 5.41
CA ALA A 180 18.61 33.90 5.54
C ALA A 180 17.17 33.35 5.41
N GLY A 181 16.98 32.04 5.60
CA GLY A 181 15.72 31.34 5.36
C GLY A 181 15.55 30.87 3.91
N LEU A 182 14.42 30.21 3.65
CA LEU A 182 14.11 29.66 2.33
C LEU A 182 13.76 30.81 1.35
N SER A 183 14.43 30.82 0.20
CA SER A 183 14.13 31.74 -0.91
C SER A 183 14.20 30.99 -2.24
N VAL A 184 13.60 31.52 -3.30
CA VAL A 184 13.65 30.93 -4.64
C VAL A 184 15.10 30.72 -5.08
N ALA A 185 15.96 31.73 -4.90
CA ALA A 185 17.36 31.62 -5.28
C ALA A 185 18.13 30.55 -4.50
N ALA A 186 17.80 30.34 -3.21
CA ALA A 186 18.36 29.29 -2.39
C ALA A 186 17.83 27.90 -2.82
N ALA A 187 16.52 27.76 -3.04
CA ALA A 187 15.91 26.53 -3.51
C ALA A 187 16.48 26.05 -4.86
N LEU A 188 16.77 26.97 -5.79
CA LEU A 188 17.36 26.65 -7.09
C LEU A 188 18.83 26.18 -7.01
N ARG A 189 19.51 26.37 -5.86
CA ARG A 189 20.90 25.92 -5.65
C ARG A 189 21.01 24.71 -4.74
N ALA A 190 20.10 24.59 -3.78
CA ALA A 190 20.13 23.54 -2.79
C ALA A 190 19.60 22.23 -3.39
N PRO A 191 20.31 21.09 -3.27
CA PRO A 191 19.79 19.81 -3.71
C PRO A 191 18.64 19.34 -2.84
N ALA A 192 17.49 19.06 -3.46
CA ALA A 192 16.35 18.45 -2.81
C ALA A 192 16.44 16.92 -2.86
N LEU A 193 15.92 16.26 -1.84
CA LEU A 193 15.85 14.81 -1.74
C LEU A 193 14.40 14.37 -1.89
N LEU A 194 14.12 13.56 -2.90
CA LEU A 194 12.80 13.05 -3.24
C LEU A 194 12.79 11.53 -3.18
N PHE A 195 11.61 10.97 -2.97
CA PHE A 195 11.44 9.52 -2.99
C PHE A 195 11.65 8.96 -4.40
N ASP A 196 10.94 9.49 -5.39
CA ASP A 196 11.06 9.10 -6.79
C ASP A 196 10.71 10.24 -7.75
N ARG A 197 10.55 9.92 -9.04
CA ARG A 197 10.23 10.91 -10.09
C ARG A 197 8.80 11.41 -10.08
N LYS A 198 7.89 10.69 -9.42
CA LYS A 198 6.45 11.03 -9.31
C LYS A 198 6.16 11.83 -8.04
N ASP A 199 7.13 11.89 -7.12
CA ASP A 199 7.01 12.62 -5.87
C ASP A 199 6.81 14.12 -6.14
N SER A 200 5.59 14.59 -5.94
CA SER A 200 5.18 15.99 -6.11
C SER A 200 5.18 16.81 -4.81
N LEU A 201 5.53 16.20 -3.67
CA LEU A 201 5.46 16.88 -2.37
C LEU A 201 6.34 18.13 -2.33
N HIS A 202 7.55 18.02 -2.87
CA HIS A 202 8.51 19.12 -2.88
C HIS A 202 8.03 20.27 -3.76
N GLU A 203 7.49 20.00 -4.94
CA GLU A 203 6.91 21.01 -5.84
C GLU A 203 5.73 21.72 -5.18
N ARG A 204 4.83 20.95 -4.55
CA ARG A 204 3.68 21.49 -3.80
C ARG A 204 4.14 22.38 -2.64
N TYR A 205 5.17 21.95 -1.90
CA TYR A 205 5.72 22.72 -0.79
C TYR A 205 6.30 24.06 -1.26
N LEU A 206 7.16 24.06 -2.29
CA LEU A 206 7.73 25.30 -2.83
C LEU A 206 6.65 26.23 -3.40
N ALA A 207 5.65 25.68 -4.08
CA ALA A 207 4.51 26.46 -4.57
C ALA A 207 3.70 27.10 -3.44
N GLN A 208 3.54 26.43 -2.30
CA GLN A 208 2.89 27.01 -1.12
C GLN A 208 3.76 28.11 -0.47
N CYS A 209 5.09 27.90 -0.39
CA CYS A 209 6.00 28.90 0.17
C CYS A 209 6.05 30.19 -0.65
N PHE A 210 6.04 30.09 -1.97
CA PHE A 210 6.29 31.24 -2.86
C PHE A 210 5.05 31.74 -3.59
N GLY A 211 3.94 30.99 -3.58
CA GLY A 211 2.72 31.36 -4.31
C GLY A 211 2.75 31.05 -5.81
N PHE A 212 3.81 30.43 -6.32
CA PHE A 212 3.96 30.01 -7.71
C PHE A 212 4.86 28.78 -7.83
N ALA A 213 4.80 28.07 -8.96
CA ALA A 213 5.64 26.91 -9.24
C ALA A 213 7.11 27.30 -9.41
N VAL A 214 8.00 26.56 -8.76
CA VAL A 214 9.46 26.72 -8.88
C VAL A 214 10.02 25.45 -9.48
N ASP A 215 10.66 25.56 -10.67
CA ASP A 215 11.24 24.44 -11.40
C ASP A 215 12.75 24.59 -11.52
N GLY A 216 13.43 23.50 -11.90
CA GLY A 216 14.86 23.53 -12.24
C GLY A 216 15.83 23.43 -11.06
N TRP A 217 15.35 23.10 -9.86
CA TRP A 217 16.19 22.84 -8.69
C TRP A 217 16.88 21.46 -8.79
N PRO A 218 18.13 21.35 -8.25
CA PRO A 218 18.86 20.08 -8.23
C PRO A 218 18.18 19.08 -7.31
N ARG A 219 18.21 17.78 -7.69
CA ARG A 219 17.52 16.72 -6.92
C ARG A 219 18.25 15.39 -6.95
N HIS A 220 18.15 14.66 -5.84
CA HIS A 220 18.53 13.26 -5.73
C HIS A 220 17.29 12.42 -5.43
N LEU A 221 17.27 11.18 -5.88
CA LEU A 221 16.14 10.26 -5.73
C LEU A 221 16.56 9.07 -4.88
N PHE A 222 15.87 8.87 -3.75
CA PHE A 222 16.09 7.77 -2.82
C PHE A 222 14.76 7.05 -2.53
N PRO A 223 14.44 5.95 -3.23
CA PRO A 223 13.16 5.25 -3.09
C PRO A 223 13.10 4.38 -1.82
N SER A 224 13.48 4.95 -0.69
CA SER A 224 13.46 4.35 0.63
C SER A 224 13.31 5.45 1.68
N PRO A 225 12.25 5.43 2.51
CA PRO A 225 12.05 6.43 3.57
C PRO A 225 13.22 6.50 4.55
N ALA A 226 13.79 5.35 4.91
CA ALA A 226 14.94 5.29 5.82
C ALA A 226 16.16 5.98 5.22
N THR A 227 16.51 5.63 3.97
CA THR A 227 17.67 6.22 3.28
C THR A 227 17.46 7.72 3.01
N LEU A 228 16.22 8.12 2.72
CA LEU A 228 15.87 9.53 2.52
C LEU A 228 16.15 10.35 3.79
N ILE A 229 15.71 9.84 4.95
CA ILE A 229 15.98 10.46 6.25
C ILE A 229 17.49 10.51 6.53
N ASP A 230 18.19 9.40 6.37
CA ASP A 230 19.63 9.32 6.60
C ASP A 230 20.40 10.34 5.74
N ALA A 231 19.98 10.52 4.49
CA ALA A 231 20.57 11.50 3.58
C ALA A 231 20.31 12.95 4.01
N ILE A 232 19.10 13.26 4.54
CA ILE A 232 18.78 14.59 5.08
C ILE A 232 19.64 14.85 6.33
N GLU A 233 19.70 13.89 7.27
CA GLU A 233 20.55 13.96 8.47
C GLU A 233 22.01 14.14 8.15
N GLY A 234 22.48 13.43 7.11
CA GLY A 234 23.86 13.50 6.61
C GLY A 234 24.19 14.80 5.86
N GLY A 235 23.23 15.71 5.71
CA GLY A 235 23.47 16.99 5.04
C GLY A 235 23.66 16.91 3.53
N ILE A 236 23.13 15.86 2.88
CA ILE A 236 23.20 15.69 1.41
C ILE A 236 22.20 16.60 0.70
N GLY A 237 21.10 16.94 1.38
CA GLY A 237 20.06 17.78 0.83
C GLY A 237 18.96 18.07 1.86
N TYR A 238 17.88 18.68 1.39
CA TYR A 238 16.68 18.94 2.16
C TYR A 238 15.49 18.19 1.54
N GLY A 239 14.49 17.84 2.31
CA GLY A 239 13.38 17.02 1.78
C GLY A 239 12.14 17.01 2.64
N MET A 240 11.08 16.45 2.07
CA MET A 240 9.78 16.32 2.71
C MET A 240 9.70 15.00 3.50
N LEU A 241 9.33 15.09 4.77
CA LEU A 241 9.11 13.93 5.64
C LEU A 241 7.77 14.05 6.34
N PRO A 242 7.10 12.92 6.67
CA PRO A 242 6.00 12.92 7.62
C PRO A 242 6.43 13.54 8.95
N GLY A 243 5.67 14.50 9.46
CA GLY A 243 6.01 15.20 10.70
C GLY A 243 6.26 14.28 11.90
N ARG A 244 5.48 13.20 12.00
CA ARG A 244 5.67 12.15 13.03
C ARG A 244 7.02 11.45 12.94
N GLN A 245 7.51 11.21 11.74
CA GLN A 245 8.77 10.52 11.51
C GLN A 245 9.97 11.42 11.86
N ALA A 246 9.82 12.73 11.67
CA ALA A 246 10.85 13.72 11.96
C ALA A 246 10.84 14.22 13.42
N ALA A 247 9.75 14.05 14.15
CA ALA A 247 9.53 14.70 15.47
C ALA A 247 10.67 14.45 16.47
N SER A 248 11.12 13.22 16.66
CA SER A 248 12.20 12.89 17.59
C SER A 248 13.55 13.47 17.17
N ARG A 249 13.80 13.59 15.87
CA ARG A 249 15.02 14.13 15.27
C ARG A 249 15.10 15.65 15.40
N VAL A 250 13.96 16.31 15.24
CA VAL A 250 13.82 17.75 15.48
C VAL A 250 14.02 18.06 16.96
N ALA A 251 13.36 17.29 17.85
CA ALA A 251 13.55 17.46 19.31
C ALA A 251 15.00 17.22 19.75
N GLY A 252 15.71 16.31 19.06
CA GLY A 252 17.14 16.04 19.30
C GLY A 252 18.10 17.00 18.61
N GLY A 253 17.62 17.98 17.84
CA GLY A 253 18.45 18.93 17.10
C GLY A 253 19.22 18.34 15.92
N VAL A 254 18.85 17.11 15.46
CA VAL A 254 19.46 16.44 14.31
C VAL A 254 18.89 17.00 13.01
N LEU A 255 17.62 17.36 13.00
CA LEU A 255 16.93 18.03 11.91
C LEU A 255 16.40 19.39 12.33
N VAL A 256 16.34 20.31 11.40
CA VAL A 256 15.63 21.58 11.51
C VAL A 256 14.52 21.63 10.47
N GLU A 257 13.39 22.17 10.87
CA GLU A 257 12.25 22.38 9.98
C GLU A 257 12.44 23.70 9.22
N LEU A 258 12.28 23.63 7.89
CA LEU A 258 12.29 24.80 7.03
C LEU A 258 10.85 25.29 6.87
N GLU A 259 10.62 26.61 7.05
CA GLU A 259 9.30 27.25 7.01
C GLU A 259 8.23 26.50 7.86
N PRO A 260 8.30 26.57 9.21
CA PRO A 260 7.43 25.79 10.10
C PRO A 260 5.91 26.04 9.95
N HIS A 261 5.54 27.09 9.22
CA HIS A 261 4.14 27.43 8.95
C HIS A 261 3.58 26.78 7.69
N VAL A 262 4.41 26.09 6.93
CA VAL A 262 4.03 25.48 5.65
C VAL A 262 4.10 23.96 5.75
N ALA A 263 2.98 23.29 5.51
CA ALA A 263 2.87 21.84 5.49
C ALA A 263 2.05 21.38 4.28
N VAL A 264 2.47 20.30 3.66
CA VAL A 264 1.72 19.66 2.58
C VAL A 264 0.89 18.54 3.17
N GLN A 265 -0.44 18.65 3.03
CA GLN A 265 -1.37 17.63 3.48
C GLN A 265 -1.67 16.64 2.34
N VAL A 266 -1.65 15.34 2.66
CA VAL A 266 -2.05 14.26 1.76
C VAL A 266 -3.15 13.46 2.45
N ASP A 267 -4.38 13.61 1.97
CA ASP A 267 -5.51 12.86 2.48
C ASP A 267 -5.33 11.38 2.19
N LEU A 268 -5.63 10.55 3.17
CA LEU A 268 -5.53 9.10 3.07
C LEU A 268 -6.89 8.47 3.27
N TYR A 269 -7.16 7.42 2.49
CA TYR A 269 -8.39 6.65 2.53
C TYR A 269 -8.06 5.17 2.59
N TRP A 270 -8.80 4.42 3.43
CA TRP A 270 -8.78 2.97 3.45
C TRP A 270 -9.82 2.46 2.48
N HIS A 271 -9.40 1.79 1.42
CA HIS A 271 -10.26 1.11 0.49
C HIS A 271 -10.30 -0.37 0.82
N HIS A 272 -11.50 -0.94 0.89
CA HIS A 272 -11.71 -2.34 1.24
C HIS A 272 -12.96 -2.89 0.54
N TRP A 273 -13.18 -4.19 0.62
CA TRP A 273 -14.37 -4.80 0.04
C TRP A 273 -15.64 -4.33 0.76
N GLU A 274 -16.71 -4.13 0.00
CA GLU A 274 -18.03 -3.79 0.56
C GLU A 274 -18.53 -4.90 1.50
N TYR A 275 -18.31 -6.17 1.12
CA TYR A 275 -18.65 -7.34 1.91
C TYR A 275 -17.40 -8.04 2.43
N GLU A 276 -16.99 -7.72 3.64
CA GLU A 276 -15.79 -8.25 4.25
C GLU A 276 -16.03 -9.52 5.06
N PRO A 277 -15.18 -10.56 4.90
CA PRO A 277 -15.05 -11.62 5.87
C PRO A 277 -14.71 -11.10 7.28
N PRO A 278 -15.02 -11.84 8.36
CA PRO A 278 -14.83 -11.37 9.75
C PRO A 278 -13.41 -10.85 10.04
N LEU A 279 -12.38 -11.53 9.54
CA LEU A 279 -10.98 -11.12 9.72
C LEU A 279 -10.67 -9.79 9.03
N CYS A 280 -11.17 -9.59 7.80
CA CYS A 280 -10.98 -8.32 7.08
C CYS A 280 -11.72 -7.16 7.76
N ARG A 281 -12.93 -7.40 8.24
CA ARG A 281 -13.71 -6.42 9.02
C ARG A 281 -12.99 -6.01 10.30
N GLU A 282 -12.37 -6.94 11.00
CA GLU A 282 -11.55 -6.64 12.19
C GLU A 282 -10.33 -5.80 11.82
N LEU A 283 -9.64 -6.13 10.71
CA LEU A 283 -8.54 -5.34 10.19
C LEU A 283 -9.01 -3.90 9.88
N THR A 284 -10.09 -3.75 9.10
CA THR A 284 -10.67 -2.46 8.73
C THR A 284 -11.03 -1.63 9.96
N ARG A 285 -11.68 -2.24 10.96
CA ARG A 285 -12.01 -1.57 12.22
C ARG A 285 -10.77 -1.02 12.95
N ARG A 286 -9.69 -1.80 12.99
CA ARG A 286 -8.42 -1.38 13.62
C ARG A 286 -7.71 -0.29 12.82
N VAL A 287 -7.72 -0.39 11.48
CA VAL A 287 -7.15 0.65 10.61
C VAL A 287 -7.80 1.99 10.87
N ILE A 288 -9.15 2.03 10.89
CA ILE A 288 -9.92 3.27 11.12
C ILE A 288 -9.70 3.81 12.53
N ALA A 289 -9.72 2.94 13.55
CA ALA A 289 -9.52 3.35 14.94
C ALA A 289 -8.15 3.99 15.17
N LEU A 290 -7.12 3.54 14.47
CA LEU A 290 -5.76 4.08 14.58
C LEU A 290 -5.61 5.40 13.82
N ALA A 291 -6.23 5.50 12.64
CA ALA A 291 -6.20 6.70 11.83
C ALA A 291 -6.88 7.90 12.51
N GLY A 292 -7.96 7.65 13.29
CA GLY A 292 -8.60 8.69 14.11
C GLY A 292 -7.71 9.27 15.22
N GLN A 293 -6.50 8.72 15.42
CA GLN A 293 -5.47 9.21 16.36
C GLN A 293 -4.30 9.91 15.63
N THR A 294 -4.37 10.01 14.30
CA THR A 294 -3.40 10.68 13.46
C THR A 294 -3.81 12.09 13.15
#